data_5c9f5f5a227f642c76f20fa5b40e94c4
#
_entry.id   5c9f5f5a227f642c76f20fa5b40e94c4
#
_cell.length_a   1.000
_cell.length_b   1.000
_cell.length_c   1.000
_cell.angle_alpha   90.00
_cell.angle_beta   90.00
_cell.angle_gamma   90.00
#
_symmetry.space_group_name_H-M   'P 1'
#
loop_
_entity.id
_entity.type
_entity.pdbx_description
1 polymer ?
#
loop_
_entity_poly.entity_id
_entity_poly.type
_entity_poly.pdbx_seq_one_letter_code
_entity_poly.pdbx_strand_id
1 'polypeptide(L)'
;MNLFHKLFFTLLILPINAEALELAPLSNKSYKGDYNEISKKGVIRVLVSMEVGFYQVSNGKPIGIISEFLSHFERHLAKKNDHTHIRIIPVSDDDLIWSLKAGFGDIAVGHLAITKARLRHIDFSTPTIKDSEEWLITAKGHAPITELADLSGKEIWVKGSSSYFETLQNINEQLTSNNMAPMDVHFLEESLGDNEVLEMVENKLLPATVIENYRAILWKKIIPNIQYHEEFPLKQDINIAWAVRKNSPQLTNVINQYITKIKKGSFLGNLIYKKYLNDEKWLAKILQTDNIDKLYELSDIFKHYSSMYNLDWQLTSALAYQESRLDNKAVSHKGAVGIMQVLPSTAKDKHVQIDNIYTLENNIHAGIKYLSFVHKRYFDKPEISADNQLYFSLAAYNAGPAKIRRIRKKAQEQGYDPNVWFNNVELMALKYISKEPVHYVSNISRYYVIYKQIVQLKEQKEQRNALNKATFDFDNI
;
A
#
# COMPACT_ATOMS: atom_id res chain seq x y z
N MET A 1 -9.85 -56.18 51.26
CA MET A 1 -8.50 -55.76 50.77
C MET A 1 -8.77 -54.94 49.52
N ASN A 2 -9.04 -53.62 49.72
CA ASN A 2 -9.50 -52.72 48.65
C ASN A 2 -8.32 -51.93 48.07
N LEU A 3 -8.06 -52.10 46.76
CA LEU A 3 -7.09 -51.31 46.01
C LEU A 3 -7.83 -50.15 45.33
N PHE A 4 -7.66 -48.92 45.83
CA PHE A 4 -8.11 -47.70 45.16
C PHE A 4 -7.09 -47.26 44.12
N HIS A 5 -7.46 -47.32 42.83
CA HIS A 5 -6.71 -46.68 41.76
C HIS A 5 -7.07 -45.20 41.74
N LYS A 6 -6.10 -44.33 42.07
CA LYS A 6 -6.21 -42.87 41.83
C LYS A 6 -5.84 -42.62 40.37
N LEU A 7 -6.86 -42.27 39.56
CA LEU A 7 -6.63 -41.68 38.21
C LEU A 7 -6.17 -40.24 38.39
N PHE A 8 -4.92 -39.96 38.06
CA PHE A 8 -4.43 -38.58 37.89
C PHE A 8 -4.84 -38.10 36.50
N PHE A 9 -5.83 -37.20 36.42
CA PHE A 9 -6.12 -36.41 35.22
C PHE A 9 -5.07 -35.32 35.13
N THR A 10 -4.05 -35.50 34.29
CA THR A 10 -3.13 -34.42 33.89
C THR A 10 -3.87 -33.57 32.88
N LEU A 11 -4.34 -32.41 33.32
CA LEU A 11 -4.89 -31.38 32.43
C LEU A 11 -3.73 -30.82 31.60
N LEU A 12 -3.64 -31.24 30.35
CA LEU A 12 -2.75 -30.60 29.38
C LEU A 12 -3.33 -29.22 29.08
N ILE A 13 -2.81 -28.18 29.74
CA ILE A 13 -3.03 -26.81 29.37
C ILE A 13 -2.19 -26.56 28.08
N LEU A 14 -2.82 -26.71 26.92
CA LEU A 14 -2.25 -26.19 25.68
C LEU A 14 -2.14 -24.67 25.82
N PRO A 15 -1.00 -24.06 25.57
CA PRO A 15 -0.91 -22.63 25.53
C PRO A 15 -1.83 -22.13 24.36
N ILE A 16 -2.90 -21.44 24.72
CA ILE A 16 -3.66 -20.67 23.75
C ILE A 16 -2.70 -19.55 23.34
N ASN A 17 -2.03 -19.71 22.22
CA ASN A 17 -1.34 -18.60 21.57
C ASN A 17 -2.43 -17.59 21.19
N ALA A 18 -2.63 -16.58 22.03
CA ALA A 18 -3.44 -15.45 21.68
C ALA A 18 -2.75 -14.76 20.48
N GLU A 19 -3.35 -14.87 19.31
CA GLU A 19 -2.88 -14.13 18.13
C GLU A 19 -2.87 -12.64 18.44
N ALA A 20 -1.82 -11.95 18.03
CA ALA A 20 -1.74 -10.50 18.19
C ALA A 20 -2.89 -9.82 17.43
N LEU A 21 -3.46 -8.77 18.02
CA LEU A 21 -4.51 -7.98 17.36
C LEU A 21 -3.92 -7.27 16.15
N GLU A 22 -4.36 -7.69 14.98
CA GLU A 22 -3.99 -7.13 13.69
C GLU A 22 -5.15 -6.31 13.10
N LEU A 23 -4.79 -5.27 12.32
CA LEU A 23 -5.77 -4.58 11.49
C LEU A 23 -5.97 -5.35 10.19
N ALA A 24 -7.21 -5.65 9.85
CA ALA A 24 -7.55 -6.11 8.51
C ALA A 24 -7.34 -4.99 7.46
N PRO A 25 -7.23 -5.33 6.17
CA PRO A 25 -7.11 -4.35 5.10
C PRO A 25 -8.17 -3.25 5.20
N LEU A 26 -7.81 -2.03 4.80
CA LEU A 26 -8.60 -0.78 4.93
C LEU A 26 -10.04 -0.82 4.41
N SER A 27 -10.47 -1.89 3.77
CA SER A 27 -11.81 -2.08 3.25
C SER A 27 -12.28 -3.52 3.43
N ASN A 28 -12.77 -3.84 4.62
CA ASN A 28 -13.35 -5.15 4.91
C ASN A 28 -14.79 -5.29 4.39
N LYS A 29 -15.42 -4.21 3.98
CA LYS A 29 -16.81 -4.23 3.55
C LYS A 29 -16.94 -3.92 2.07
N SER A 30 -17.37 -4.91 1.31
CA SER A 30 -17.73 -4.75 -0.09
C SER A 30 -18.88 -3.76 -0.25
N TYR A 31 -18.75 -2.87 -1.24
CA TYR A 31 -19.81 -1.95 -1.66
C TYR A 31 -19.71 -1.72 -3.17
N LYS A 32 -20.84 -1.72 -3.88
CA LYS A 32 -20.87 -1.72 -5.35
C LYS A 32 -21.83 -0.66 -5.95
N GLY A 33 -21.99 0.49 -5.31
CA GLY A 33 -22.79 1.58 -5.86
C GLY A 33 -22.09 2.35 -7.00
N ASP A 34 -22.86 3.12 -7.78
CA ASP A 34 -22.34 4.12 -8.71
C ASP A 34 -22.19 5.48 -8.01
N TYR A 35 -21.77 6.53 -8.73
CA TYR A 35 -21.38 7.83 -8.16
C TYR A 35 -22.43 8.47 -7.26
N ASN A 36 -23.70 8.47 -7.67
CA ASN A 36 -24.77 9.07 -6.87
C ASN A 36 -24.94 8.44 -5.49
N GLU A 37 -24.65 7.15 -5.37
CA GLU A 37 -24.71 6.43 -4.10
C GLU A 37 -23.42 6.59 -3.30
N ILE A 38 -22.27 6.67 -3.99
CA ILE A 38 -20.95 6.90 -3.40
C ILE A 38 -20.90 8.30 -2.80
N SER A 39 -21.34 9.32 -3.53
CA SER A 39 -21.32 10.71 -3.07
C SER A 39 -22.23 10.96 -1.87
N LYS A 40 -23.38 10.27 -1.78
CA LYS A 40 -24.22 10.29 -0.57
C LYS A 40 -23.50 9.76 0.68
N LYS A 41 -22.57 8.82 0.50
CA LYS A 41 -21.70 8.32 1.57
C LYS A 41 -20.54 9.25 1.88
N GLY A 42 -20.24 10.20 1.01
CA GLY A 42 -19.20 11.21 1.18
C GLY A 42 -17.76 10.70 1.01
N VAL A 43 -17.55 9.47 0.52
CA VAL A 43 -16.20 8.89 0.35
C VAL A 43 -16.12 8.07 -0.93
N ILE A 44 -15.13 8.38 -1.78
CA ILE A 44 -14.68 7.54 -2.89
C ILE A 44 -13.46 6.75 -2.41
N ARG A 45 -13.50 5.43 -2.53
CA ARG A 45 -12.40 4.52 -2.20
C ARG A 45 -11.56 4.28 -3.44
N VAL A 46 -10.29 4.66 -3.39
CA VAL A 46 -9.37 4.53 -4.52
C VAL A 46 -8.29 3.50 -4.17
N LEU A 47 -8.33 2.37 -4.87
CA LEU A 47 -7.30 1.34 -4.81
C LEU A 47 -6.07 1.82 -5.59
N VAL A 48 -4.89 1.72 -4.99
CA VAL A 48 -3.65 2.20 -5.60
C VAL A 48 -2.54 1.19 -5.35
N SER A 49 -1.83 0.79 -6.40
CA SER A 49 -0.59 0.05 -6.24
C SER A 49 0.55 0.97 -5.82
N MET A 50 1.43 0.45 -4.96
CA MET A 50 2.61 1.20 -4.52
C MET A 50 3.74 1.04 -5.52
N GLU A 51 4.19 2.16 -6.07
CA GLU A 51 5.29 2.19 -7.03
C GLU A 51 6.08 3.49 -6.87
N VAL A 52 7.40 3.38 -6.85
CA VAL A 52 8.31 4.52 -6.70
C VAL A 52 8.10 5.52 -7.84
N GLY A 53 7.97 6.80 -7.50
CA GLY A 53 7.67 7.86 -8.46
C GLY A 53 6.18 8.08 -8.73
N PHE A 54 5.35 7.05 -8.60
CA PHE A 54 3.92 7.11 -8.89
C PHE A 54 3.04 7.21 -7.65
N TYR A 55 3.18 6.30 -6.71
CA TYR A 55 2.55 6.38 -5.41
C TYR A 55 3.38 5.71 -4.34
N GLN A 56 3.79 6.49 -3.37
CA GLN A 56 4.46 5.99 -2.17
C GLN A 56 4.20 6.93 -1.00
N VAL A 57 4.58 6.52 0.19
CA VAL A 57 4.48 7.35 1.38
C VAL A 57 5.89 7.70 1.85
N SER A 58 6.21 9.00 1.88
CA SER A 58 7.46 9.52 2.42
C SER A 58 7.18 10.58 3.46
N ASN A 59 7.88 10.54 4.58
CA ASN A 59 7.67 11.46 5.71
C ASN A 59 6.17 11.62 6.08
N GLY A 60 5.42 10.50 6.03
CA GLY A 60 4.00 10.42 6.37
C GLY A 60 3.06 11.14 5.44
N LYS A 61 3.52 11.52 4.28
CA LYS A 61 2.68 12.11 3.25
C LYS A 61 2.69 11.21 2.03
N PRO A 62 1.52 10.96 1.44
CA PRO A 62 1.48 10.34 0.13
C PRO A 62 2.15 11.29 -0.87
N ILE A 63 3.08 10.75 -1.64
CA ILE A 63 3.81 11.47 -2.69
C ILE A 63 3.82 10.67 -3.98
N GLY A 64 4.17 11.32 -5.07
CA GLY A 64 4.15 10.74 -6.40
C GLY A 64 3.02 11.27 -7.28
N ILE A 65 3.07 10.90 -8.54
CA ILE A 65 2.16 11.38 -9.58
C ILE A 65 0.68 11.09 -9.23
N ILE A 66 0.39 9.86 -8.82
CA ILE A 66 -0.96 9.42 -8.46
C ILE A 66 -1.46 10.17 -7.22
N SER A 67 -0.60 10.35 -6.22
CA SER A 67 -0.95 11.10 -5.01
C SER A 67 -1.39 12.53 -5.32
N GLU A 68 -0.65 13.22 -6.19
CA GLU A 68 -1.01 14.57 -6.61
C GLU A 68 -2.31 14.58 -7.44
N PHE A 69 -2.48 13.65 -8.36
CA PHE A 69 -3.71 13.53 -9.13
C PHE A 69 -4.92 13.33 -8.22
N LEU A 70 -4.85 12.45 -7.23
CA LEU A 70 -5.96 12.20 -6.32
C LEU A 70 -6.25 13.41 -5.42
N SER A 71 -5.22 14.11 -4.93
CA SER A 71 -5.38 15.35 -4.20
C SER A 71 -6.04 16.46 -5.03
N HIS A 72 -5.67 16.55 -6.31
CA HIS A 72 -6.32 17.48 -7.24
C HIS A 72 -7.75 17.06 -7.59
N PHE A 73 -8.04 15.75 -7.65
CA PHE A 73 -9.38 15.25 -7.89
C PHE A 73 -10.32 15.62 -6.74
N GLU A 74 -9.92 15.41 -5.49
CA GLU A 74 -10.71 15.84 -4.33
C GLU A 74 -11.00 17.37 -4.37
N ARG A 75 -9.99 18.17 -4.69
CA ARG A 75 -10.18 19.63 -4.87
C ARG A 75 -11.10 19.97 -6.04
N HIS A 76 -11.08 19.17 -7.11
CA HIS A 76 -11.98 19.37 -8.25
C HIS A 76 -13.43 19.09 -7.88
N LEU A 77 -13.70 18.04 -7.09
CA LEU A 77 -15.03 17.74 -6.56
C LEU A 77 -15.51 18.86 -5.65
N ALA A 78 -14.68 19.30 -4.70
CA ALA A 78 -15.01 20.39 -3.77
C ALA A 78 -15.38 21.71 -4.49
N LYS A 79 -14.73 22.04 -5.61
CA LYS A 79 -15.09 23.23 -6.44
C LYS A 79 -16.47 23.14 -7.09
N LYS A 80 -17.03 21.93 -7.17
CA LYS A 80 -18.40 21.68 -7.67
C LYS A 80 -19.43 21.55 -6.54
N ASN A 81 -19.08 21.99 -5.32
CA ASN A 81 -19.85 21.79 -4.09
C ASN A 81 -20.08 20.33 -3.74
N ASP A 82 -19.27 19.44 -4.27
CA ASP A 82 -19.24 18.03 -3.92
C ASP A 82 -18.15 17.80 -2.87
N HIS A 83 -18.55 17.51 -1.64
CA HIS A 83 -17.65 17.35 -0.50
C HIS A 83 -17.21 15.88 -0.29
N THR A 84 -17.30 15.08 -1.34
CA THR A 84 -16.84 13.69 -1.32
C THR A 84 -15.31 13.60 -1.13
N HIS A 85 -14.89 12.88 -0.13
CA HIS A 85 -13.48 12.67 0.19
C HIS A 85 -12.87 11.50 -0.59
N ILE A 86 -11.59 11.60 -0.90
CA ILE A 86 -10.82 10.52 -1.50
C ILE A 86 -10.14 9.73 -0.39
N ARG A 87 -10.50 8.45 -0.28
CA ARG A 87 -9.77 7.48 0.56
C ARG A 87 -8.89 6.61 -0.30
N ILE A 88 -7.58 6.73 -0.11
CA ILE A 88 -6.61 5.89 -0.81
C ILE A 88 -6.42 4.60 -0.04
N ILE A 89 -6.52 3.48 -0.75
CA ILE A 89 -6.35 2.12 -0.22
C ILE A 89 -5.21 1.48 -1.00
N PRO A 90 -4.00 1.37 -0.40
CA PRO A 90 -2.91 0.63 -1.02
C PRO A 90 -3.26 -0.85 -1.12
N VAL A 91 -2.99 -1.44 -2.28
CA VAL A 91 -3.13 -2.87 -2.56
C VAL A 91 -1.95 -3.32 -3.42
N SER A 92 -1.70 -4.63 -3.51
CA SER A 92 -0.74 -5.20 -4.45
C SER A 92 -1.25 -5.09 -5.89
N ASP A 93 -0.36 -5.21 -6.87
CA ASP A 93 -0.73 -5.09 -8.30
C ASP A 93 -1.72 -6.19 -8.71
N ASP A 94 -1.51 -7.42 -8.25
CA ASP A 94 -2.38 -8.57 -8.52
C ASP A 94 -3.77 -8.44 -7.89
N ASP A 95 -3.87 -7.81 -6.72
CA ASP A 95 -5.13 -7.60 -6.01
C ASP A 95 -5.94 -6.41 -6.54
N LEU A 96 -5.35 -5.53 -7.35
CA LEU A 96 -5.95 -4.26 -7.74
C LEU A 96 -7.30 -4.45 -8.48
N ILE A 97 -7.33 -5.31 -9.50
CA ILE A 97 -8.53 -5.59 -10.30
C ILE A 97 -9.51 -6.45 -9.51
N TRP A 98 -9.02 -7.44 -8.79
CA TRP A 98 -9.87 -8.30 -7.96
C TRP A 98 -10.60 -7.49 -6.88
N SER A 99 -9.88 -6.65 -6.14
CA SER A 99 -10.44 -5.78 -5.09
C SER A 99 -11.48 -4.80 -5.65
N LEU A 100 -11.24 -4.25 -6.85
CA LEU A 100 -12.20 -3.39 -7.53
C LEU A 100 -13.50 -4.14 -7.86
N LYS A 101 -13.40 -5.32 -8.47
CA LYS A 101 -14.54 -6.19 -8.81
C LYS A 101 -15.31 -6.64 -7.58
N ALA A 102 -14.59 -6.99 -6.52
CA ALA A 102 -15.17 -7.40 -5.25
C ALA A 102 -15.87 -6.27 -4.50
N GLY A 103 -15.63 -5.00 -4.88
CA GLY A 103 -16.27 -3.82 -4.27
C GLY A 103 -15.53 -3.30 -3.05
N PHE A 104 -14.25 -3.63 -2.88
CA PHE A 104 -13.40 -3.07 -1.81
C PHE A 104 -12.88 -1.66 -2.14
N GLY A 105 -12.95 -1.26 -3.40
CA GLY A 105 -12.73 0.09 -3.88
C GLY A 105 -13.73 0.51 -4.95
N ASP A 106 -13.75 1.76 -5.31
CA ASP A 106 -14.65 2.33 -6.32
C ASP A 106 -13.90 2.66 -7.61
N ILE A 107 -12.63 3.06 -7.47
CA ILE A 107 -11.70 3.36 -8.55
C ILE A 107 -10.41 2.57 -8.29
N ALA A 108 -9.79 2.04 -9.34
CA ALA A 108 -8.43 1.52 -9.28
C ALA A 108 -7.49 2.39 -10.13
N VAL A 109 -6.39 2.83 -9.52
CA VAL A 109 -5.40 3.71 -10.14
C VAL A 109 -4.02 3.09 -9.99
N GLY A 110 -3.40 2.79 -11.12
CA GLY A 110 -2.08 2.17 -11.21
C GLY A 110 -1.60 2.22 -12.65
N HIS A 111 -0.73 1.29 -13.02
CA HIS A 111 -0.23 1.13 -14.38
C HIS A 111 -1.17 0.21 -15.19
N LEU A 112 -2.47 0.55 -15.21
CA LEU A 112 -3.48 -0.30 -15.82
C LEU A 112 -3.61 -0.01 -17.32
N ALA A 113 -2.93 -0.81 -18.13
CA ALA A 113 -3.15 -0.84 -19.56
C ALA A 113 -4.57 -1.32 -19.90
N ILE A 114 -5.22 -0.64 -20.85
CA ILE A 114 -6.51 -1.07 -21.38
C ILE A 114 -6.27 -2.28 -22.29
N THR A 115 -6.68 -3.46 -21.85
CA THR A 115 -6.59 -4.69 -22.66
C THR A 115 -7.97 -5.31 -22.90
N LYS A 116 -8.09 -6.11 -23.96
CA LYS A 116 -9.34 -6.83 -24.26
C LYS A 116 -9.75 -7.77 -23.11
N ALA A 117 -8.78 -8.40 -22.47
CA ALA A 117 -9.04 -9.28 -21.33
C ALA A 117 -9.63 -8.50 -20.14
N ARG A 118 -9.02 -7.38 -19.77
CA ARG A 118 -9.48 -6.52 -18.67
C ARG A 118 -10.86 -5.90 -18.96
N LEU A 119 -11.12 -5.47 -20.20
CA LEU A 119 -12.42 -4.92 -20.62
C LEU A 119 -13.59 -5.89 -20.48
N ARG A 120 -13.38 -7.19 -20.38
CA ARG A 120 -14.46 -8.15 -20.08
C ARG A 120 -14.97 -8.02 -18.64
N HIS A 121 -14.15 -7.50 -17.72
CA HIS A 121 -14.40 -7.54 -16.29
C HIS A 121 -14.57 -6.18 -15.63
N ILE A 122 -13.96 -5.15 -16.18
CA ILE A 122 -13.95 -3.78 -15.66
C ILE A 122 -14.14 -2.79 -16.80
N ASP A 123 -14.50 -1.55 -16.46
CA ASP A 123 -14.52 -0.43 -17.38
C ASP A 123 -13.37 0.53 -17.08
N PHE A 124 -13.02 1.35 -18.04
CA PHE A 124 -11.93 2.30 -17.94
C PHE A 124 -12.42 3.73 -18.19
N SER A 125 -11.75 4.68 -17.54
CA SER A 125 -11.83 6.08 -17.90
C SER A 125 -11.24 6.35 -19.28
N THR A 126 -11.33 7.59 -19.76
CA THR A 126 -10.45 8.06 -20.83
C THR A 126 -8.98 7.91 -20.39
N PRO A 127 -8.06 7.59 -21.32
CA PRO A 127 -6.67 7.38 -20.97
C PRO A 127 -6.01 8.61 -20.32
N THR A 128 -5.21 8.37 -19.30
CA THR A 128 -4.29 9.36 -18.70
C THR A 128 -2.99 9.45 -19.48
N ILE A 129 -2.53 8.34 -20.04
CA ILE A 129 -1.39 8.23 -20.95
C ILE A 129 -1.86 7.49 -22.20
N LYS A 130 -1.52 8.00 -23.36
CA LYS A 130 -1.80 7.40 -24.67
C LYS A 130 -0.51 7.03 -25.35
N ASP A 131 -0.61 6.13 -26.31
CA ASP A 131 0.44 5.78 -27.24
C ASP A 131 1.75 5.38 -26.50
N SER A 132 1.60 4.63 -25.40
CA SER A 132 2.72 4.04 -24.68
C SER A 132 3.19 2.77 -25.36
N GLU A 133 4.39 2.34 -25.05
CA GLU A 133 5.04 1.16 -25.61
C GLU A 133 5.57 0.26 -24.50
N GLU A 134 5.65 -1.04 -24.74
CA GLU A 134 6.35 -2.01 -23.91
C GLU A 134 7.74 -2.27 -24.50
N TRP A 135 8.77 -2.00 -23.70
CA TRP A 135 10.16 -2.19 -24.09
C TRP A 135 10.78 -3.39 -23.36
N LEU A 136 11.52 -4.20 -24.12
CA LEU A 136 12.39 -5.21 -23.51
C LEU A 136 13.58 -4.51 -22.84
N ILE A 137 13.95 -4.99 -21.65
CA ILE A 137 15.08 -4.50 -20.88
C ILE A 137 16.03 -5.65 -20.63
N THR A 138 17.31 -5.47 -20.91
CA THR A 138 18.38 -6.44 -20.69
C THR A 138 19.57 -5.79 -19.97
N ALA A 139 20.51 -6.59 -19.49
CA ALA A 139 21.78 -6.07 -19.00
C ALA A 139 22.58 -5.41 -20.14
N LYS A 140 23.37 -4.39 -19.81
CA LYS A 140 24.21 -3.70 -20.79
C LYS A 140 25.17 -4.66 -21.51
N GLY A 141 25.30 -4.47 -22.82
CA GLY A 141 26.14 -5.30 -23.70
C GLY A 141 25.42 -6.51 -24.28
N HIS A 142 24.11 -6.64 -24.05
CA HIS A 142 23.28 -7.59 -24.78
C HIS A 142 23.17 -7.19 -26.26
N ALA A 143 23.05 -8.16 -27.16
CA ALA A 143 22.84 -7.89 -28.60
C ALA A 143 21.56 -7.07 -28.81
N PRO A 144 21.52 -6.11 -29.72
CA PRO A 144 20.32 -5.37 -30.06
C PRO A 144 19.17 -6.32 -30.44
N ILE A 145 17.95 -5.95 -30.08
CA ILE A 145 16.73 -6.58 -30.57
C ILE A 145 16.18 -5.70 -31.67
N THR A 146 16.15 -6.21 -32.89
CA THR A 146 15.77 -5.46 -34.09
C THR A 146 14.65 -6.14 -34.86
N GLU A 147 14.43 -7.41 -34.63
CA GLU A 147 13.40 -8.21 -35.30
C GLU A 147 12.84 -9.31 -34.40
N LEU A 148 11.72 -9.89 -34.79
CA LEU A 148 11.04 -10.93 -34.04
C LEU A 148 11.94 -12.15 -33.72
N ALA A 149 12.80 -12.54 -34.68
CA ALA A 149 13.72 -13.66 -34.54
C ALA A 149 14.71 -13.49 -33.38
N ASP A 150 15.08 -12.26 -33.06
CA ASP A 150 15.97 -11.94 -31.95
C ASP A 150 15.39 -12.30 -30.58
N LEU A 151 14.07 -12.50 -30.48
CA LEU A 151 13.36 -12.90 -29.28
C LEU A 151 13.30 -14.42 -29.09
N SER A 152 13.56 -15.19 -30.15
CA SER A 152 13.43 -16.65 -30.14
C SER A 152 14.30 -17.29 -29.06
N GLY A 153 13.67 -18.12 -28.21
CA GLY A 153 14.34 -18.85 -27.11
C GLY A 153 14.87 -17.99 -25.98
N LYS A 154 14.57 -16.69 -25.93
CA LYS A 154 14.99 -15.82 -24.83
C LYS A 154 14.20 -16.07 -23.56
N GLU A 155 14.90 -16.05 -22.45
CA GLU A 155 14.32 -16.09 -21.10
C GLU A 155 13.92 -14.68 -20.67
N ILE A 156 12.63 -14.49 -20.28
CA ILE A 156 12.06 -13.19 -19.90
C ILE A 156 11.24 -13.33 -18.63
N TRP A 157 11.46 -12.43 -17.68
CA TRP A 157 10.80 -12.43 -16.39
C TRP A 157 9.83 -11.25 -16.27
N VAL A 158 8.55 -11.53 -15.98
CA VAL A 158 7.49 -10.51 -15.81
C VAL A 158 6.55 -10.89 -14.68
N LYS A 159 5.82 -9.92 -14.13
CA LYS A 159 4.73 -10.20 -13.20
C LYS A 159 3.56 -10.86 -13.91
N GLY A 160 2.97 -11.88 -13.29
CA GLY A 160 1.83 -12.60 -13.86
C GLY A 160 0.57 -11.74 -14.03
N SER A 161 0.38 -10.72 -13.17
CA SER A 161 -0.75 -9.78 -13.22
C SER A 161 -0.59 -8.69 -14.30
N SER A 162 0.61 -8.52 -14.87
CA SER A 162 0.93 -7.46 -15.83
C SER A 162 0.34 -7.73 -17.23
N SER A 163 0.15 -6.65 -18.01
CA SER A 163 -0.19 -6.76 -19.45
C SER A 163 0.95 -7.33 -20.29
N TYR A 164 2.17 -7.32 -19.75
CA TYR A 164 3.35 -7.86 -20.45
C TYR A 164 3.21 -9.34 -20.73
N PHE A 165 2.61 -10.10 -19.80
CA PHE A 165 2.37 -11.52 -20.01
C PHE A 165 1.47 -11.77 -21.23
N GLU A 166 0.37 -11.01 -21.39
CA GLU A 166 -0.47 -11.10 -22.59
C GLU A 166 0.33 -10.80 -23.86
N THR A 167 1.20 -9.80 -23.82
CA THR A 167 2.06 -9.40 -24.94
C THR A 167 3.04 -10.51 -25.30
N LEU A 168 3.73 -11.09 -24.31
CA LEU A 168 4.69 -12.17 -24.54
C LEU A 168 4.01 -13.45 -25.06
N GLN A 169 2.81 -13.75 -24.59
CA GLN A 169 2.02 -14.87 -25.14
C GLN A 169 1.72 -14.66 -26.64
N ASN A 170 1.25 -13.47 -27.03
CA ASN A 170 0.97 -13.17 -28.44
C ASN A 170 2.23 -13.23 -29.31
N ILE A 171 3.39 -12.80 -28.79
CA ILE A 171 4.68 -12.90 -29.49
C ILE A 171 5.10 -14.39 -29.61
N ASN A 172 4.89 -15.20 -28.59
CA ASN A 172 5.18 -16.63 -28.62
C ASN A 172 4.33 -17.37 -29.66
N GLU A 173 3.06 -16.99 -29.82
CA GLU A 173 2.20 -17.48 -30.90
C GLU A 173 2.78 -17.13 -32.28
N GLN A 174 3.28 -15.90 -32.48
CA GLN A 174 3.92 -15.48 -33.72
C GLN A 174 5.24 -16.22 -33.97
N LEU A 175 6.11 -16.37 -32.97
CA LEU A 175 7.35 -17.15 -33.10
C LEU A 175 7.06 -18.58 -33.52
N THR A 176 6.13 -19.24 -32.83
CA THR A 176 5.75 -20.62 -33.12
C THR A 176 5.17 -20.77 -34.55
N SER A 177 4.34 -19.81 -34.97
CA SER A 177 3.77 -19.78 -36.33
C SER A 177 4.83 -19.61 -37.43
N ASN A 178 5.97 -18.99 -37.08
CA ASN A 178 7.13 -18.84 -37.95
C ASN A 178 8.18 -19.95 -37.78
N ASN A 179 7.85 -21.06 -37.12
CA ASN A 179 8.75 -22.18 -36.81
C ASN A 179 9.99 -21.78 -35.98
N MET A 180 9.85 -20.77 -35.13
CA MET A 180 10.87 -20.32 -34.19
C MET A 180 10.56 -20.84 -32.78
N ALA A 181 11.60 -20.98 -31.94
CA ALA A 181 11.41 -21.35 -30.56
C ALA A 181 10.67 -20.22 -29.78
N PRO A 182 9.65 -20.55 -28.97
CA PRO A 182 9.01 -19.53 -28.13
C PRO A 182 9.99 -19.01 -27.09
N MET A 183 9.74 -17.81 -26.58
CA MET A 183 10.44 -17.27 -25.40
C MET A 183 10.08 -18.12 -24.17
N ASP A 184 11.04 -18.28 -23.27
CA ASP A 184 10.82 -18.88 -21.95
C ASP A 184 10.38 -17.80 -20.96
N VAL A 185 9.09 -17.79 -20.60
CA VAL A 185 8.49 -16.73 -19.78
C VAL A 185 8.34 -17.21 -18.34
N HIS A 186 9.01 -16.53 -17.44
CA HIS A 186 8.99 -16.79 -16.00
C HIS A 186 8.25 -15.68 -15.24
N PHE A 187 7.72 -16.02 -14.06
CA PHE A 187 6.98 -15.09 -13.23
C PHE A 187 7.83 -14.55 -12.08
N LEU A 188 7.76 -13.22 -11.93
CA LEU A 188 8.29 -12.49 -10.80
C LEU A 188 7.29 -12.48 -9.65
N GLU A 189 7.81 -12.32 -8.44
CA GLU A 189 6.97 -11.99 -7.27
C GLU A 189 6.24 -10.67 -7.50
N GLU A 190 4.94 -10.66 -7.25
CA GLU A 190 4.07 -9.50 -7.49
C GLU A 190 4.44 -8.27 -6.64
N SER A 191 5.09 -8.50 -5.51
CA SER A 191 5.51 -7.47 -4.56
C SER A 191 6.76 -6.67 -4.97
N LEU A 192 7.52 -7.14 -5.98
CA LEU A 192 8.71 -6.44 -6.46
C LEU A 192 8.32 -5.13 -7.19
N GLY A 193 8.99 -4.02 -6.85
CA GLY A 193 8.88 -2.77 -7.60
C GLY A 193 9.75 -2.77 -8.87
N ASP A 194 9.51 -1.83 -9.76
CA ASP A 194 10.33 -1.69 -10.98
C ASP A 194 11.81 -1.53 -10.67
N ASN A 195 12.15 -0.71 -9.66
CA ASN A 195 13.55 -0.52 -9.26
C ASN A 195 14.24 -1.83 -8.92
N GLU A 196 13.58 -2.70 -8.16
CA GLU A 196 14.16 -3.99 -7.73
C GLU A 196 14.35 -4.92 -8.93
N VAL A 197 13.36 -5.00 -9.81
CA VAL A 197 13.44 -5.82 -11.03
C VAL A 197 14.54 -5.32 -11.96
N LEU A 198 14.65 -4.01 -12.16
CA LEU A 198 15.68 -3.42 -13.04
C LEU A 198 17.08 -3.55 -12.44
N GLU A 199 17.24 -3.44 -11.11
CA GLU A 199 18.50 -3.73 -10.43
C GLU A 199 18.90 -5.21 -10.57
N MET A 200 17.94 -6.14 -10.54
CA MET A 200 18.21 -7.55 -10.80
C MET A 200 18.72 -7.79 -12.23
N VAL A 201 18.16 -7.08 -13.22
CA VAL A 201 18.65 -7.12 -14.61
C VAL A 201 20.03 -6.50 -14.71
N GLU A 202 20.28 -5.34 -14.09
CA GLU A 202 21.61 -4.69 -14.08
C GLU A 202 22.70 -5.60 -13.52
N ASN A 203 22.37 -6.31 -12.42
CA ASN A 203 23.29 -7.24 -11.76
C ASN A 203 23.29 -8.65 -12.39
N LYS A 204 22.64 -8.82 -13.57
CA LYS A 204 22.58 -10.09 -14.32
C LYS A 204 21.97 -11.27 -13.53
N LEU A 205 21.14 -10.98 -12.54
CA LEU A 205 20.34 -11.97 -11.81
C LEU A 205 19.13 -12.41 -12.62
N LEU A 206 18.63 -11.51 -13.48
CA LEU A 206 17.61 -11.77 -14.49
C LEU A 206 18.18 -11.41 -15.88
N PRO A 207 17.97 -12.25 -16.89
CA PRO A 207 18.48 -11.97 -18.24
C PRO A 207 17.70 -10.83 -18.92
N ALA A 208 16.38 -10.77 -18.73
CA ALA A 208 15.51 -9.75 -19.34
C ALA A 208 14.20 -9.56 -18.58
N THR A 209 13.62 -8.37 -18.70
CA THR A 209 12.27 -8.03 -18.25
C THR A 209 11.58 -7.09 -19.27
N VAL A 210 10.34 -6.72 -18.98
CA VAL A 210 9.56 -5.77 -19.80
C VAL A 210 9.07 -4.63 -18.95
N ILE A 211 9.09 -3.41 -19.47
CA ILE A 211 8.54 -2.22 -18.81
C ILE A 211 7.94 -1.26 -19.84
N GLU A 212 6.90 -0.50 -19.46
CA GLU A 212 6.39 0.57 -20.33
C GLU A 212 7.39 1.74 -20.44
N ASN A 213 7.49 2.33 -21.64
CA ASN A 213 8.43 3.39 -21.96
C ASN A 213 8.37 4.59 -21.01
N TYR A 214 7.18 5.03 -20.56
CA TYR A 214 7.05 6.17 -19.67
C TYR A 214 7.58 5.88 -18.25
N ARG A 215 7.60 4.60 -17.83
CA ARG A 215 8.23 4.14 -16.58
C ARG A 215 9.74 3.97 -16.80
N ALA A 216 10.12 3.38 -17.93
CA ALA A 216 11.53 3.21 -18.30
C ALA A 216 12.29 4.55 -18.30
N ILE A 217 11.70 5.63 -18.80
CA ILE A 217 12.29 6.98 -18.81
C ILE A 217 12.65 7.45 -17.39
N LEU A 218 11.87 7.10 -16.39
CA LEU A 218 12.16 7.41 -14.98
C LEU A 218 13.44 6.73 -14.53
N TRP A 219 13.60 5.44 -14.84
CA TRP A 219 14.70 4.61 -14.37
C TRP A 219 15.97 4.75 -15.18
N LYS A 220 15.89 5.14 -16.45
CA LYS A 220 17.04 5.27 -17.39
C LYS A 220 18.17 6.13 -16.86
N LYS A 221 17.86 7.09 -16.00
CA LYS A 221 18.83 8.01 -15.39
C LYS A 221 19.47 7.48 -14.12
N ILE A 222 18.83 6.51 -13.45
CA ILE A 222 19.21 6.01 -12.14
C ILE A 222 19.89 4.67 -12.25
N ILE A 223 19.42 3.84 -13.17
CA ILE A 223 19.96 2.52 -13.47
C ILE A 223 20.56 2.57 -14.91
N PRO A 224 21.78 3.09 -15.07
CA PRO A 224 22.35 3.37 -16.41
C PRO A 224 22.99 2.16 -17.08
N ASN A 225 23.23 1.05 -16.34
CA ASN A 225 23.94 -0.12 -16.85
C ASN A 225 23.03 -1.20 -17.40
N ILE A 226 21.80 -0.85 -17.75
CA ILE A 226 20.87 -1.70 -18.48
C ILE A 226 20.65 -1.14 -19.90
N GLN A 227 20.15 -2.00 -20.78
CA GLN A 227 19.86 -1.67 -22.16
C GLN A 227 18.35 -1.66 -22.38
N TYR A 228 17.84 -0.56 -22.90
CA TYR A 228 16.43 -0.38 -23.29
C TYR A 228 16.32 -0.59 -24.79
N HIS A 229 15.58 -1.61 -25.22
CA HIS A 229 15.40 -1.93 -26.65
C HIS A 229 14.23 -1.11 -27.23
N GLU A 230 14.49 0.20 -27.39
CA GLU A 230 13.51 1.20 -27.85
C GLU A 230 13.17 1.06 -29.33
N GLU A 231 14.15 0.57 -30.14
CA GLU A 231 14.02 0.45 -31.59
C GLU A 231 13.07 -0.69 -32.00
N PHE A 232 12.82 -1.64 -31.09
CA PHE A 232 11.91 -2.77 -31.31
C PHE A 232 10.96 -2.93 -30.11
N PRO A 233 9.93 -2.06 -30.00
CA PRO A 233 8.92 -2.21 -28.96
C PRO A 233 8.16 -3.53 -29.11
N LEU A 234 7.98 -4.26 -28.00
CA LEU A 234 7.22 -5.49 -27.99
C LEU A 234 5.73 -5.25 -28.28
N LYS A 235 5.23 -4.08 -27.91
CA LYS A 235 3.88 -3.62 -28.15
C LYS A 235 3.83 -2.10 -28.20
N GLN A 236 2.96 -1.58 -29.06
CA GLN A 236 2.70 -0.14 -29.23
C GLN A 236 1.23 0.20 -28.97
N ASP A 237 0.89 1.47 -29.06
CA ASP A 237 -0.49 1.99 -28.92
C ASP A 237 -1.17 1.63 -27.60
N ILE A 238 -0.40 1.52 -26.52
CA ILE A 238 -0.90 1.17 -25.20
C ILE A 238 -1.50 2.40 -24.52
N ASN A 239 -2.73 2.27 -24.07
CA ASN A 239 -3.42 3.30 -23.33
C ASN A 239 -3.52 2.93 -21.85
N ILE A 240 -3.06 3.83 -20.96
CA ILE A 240 -3.13 3.67 -19.51
C ILE A 240 -4.28 4.50 -18.97
N ALA A 241 -5.13 3.91 -18.15
CA ALA A 241 -6.33 4.58 -17.63
C ALA A 241 -6.67 4.17 -16.20
N TRP A 242 -7.55 4.95 -15.56
CA TRP A 242 -8.14 4.56 -14.29
C TRP A 242 -9.27 3.56 -14.56
N ALA A 243 -9.38 2.55 -13.71
CA ALA A 243 -10.40 1.53 -13.85
C ALA A 243 -11.55 1.74 -12.85
N VAL A 244 -12.75 1.37 -13.28
CA VAL A 244 -13.97 1.32 -12.48
C VAL A 244 -14.67 -0.02 -12.67
N ARG A 245 -15.58 -0.35 -11.77
CA ARG A 245 -16.43 -1.54 -11.95
C ARG A 245 -17.30 -1.40 -13.20
N LYS A 246 -17.66 -2.54 -13.80
CA LYS A 246 -18.69 -2.59 -14.83
C LYS A 246 -19.97 -1.90 -14.37
N ASN A 247 -20.65 -1.25 -15.29
CA ASN A 247 -21.92 -0.56 -15.04
C ASN A 247 -21.83 0.59 -14.03
N SER A 248 -20.73 1.37 -14.06
CA SER A 248 -20.54 2.57 -13.26
C SER A 248 -20.43 3.84 -14.14
N PRO A 249 -21.45 4.16 -14.98
CA PRO A 249 -21.37 5.24 -15.96
C PRO A 249 -21.26 6.62 -15.33
N GLN A 250 -21.90 6.85 -14.18
CA GLN A 250 -21.86 8.15 -13.49
C GLN A 250 -20.46 8.42 -12.95
N LEU A 251 -19.85 7.44 -12.28
CA LEU A 251 -18.48 7.54 -11.76
C LEU A 251 -17.49 7.73 -12.90
N THR A 252 -17.62 6.95 -13.98
CA THR A 252 -16.79 7.10 -15.19
C THR A 252 -16.88 8.50 -15.78
N ASN A 253 -18.07 9.07 -15.85
CA ASN A 253 -18.27 10.43 -16.36
C ASN A 253 -17.58 11.49 -15.47
N VAL A 254 -17.73 11.38 -14.14
CA VAL A 254 -17.07 12.28 -13.18
C VAL A 254 -15.55 12.19 -13.31
N ILE A 255 -15.00 11.00 -13.42
CA ILE A 255 -13.56 10.77 -13.62
C ILE A 255 -13.11 11.36 -14.97
N ASN A 256 -13.84 11.12 -16.05
CA ASN A 256 -13.48 11.59 -17.39
C ASN A 256 -13.43 13.14 -17.48
N GLN A 257 -14.37 13.82 -16.83
CA GLN A 257 -14.35 15.29 -16.74
C GLN A 257 -13.10 15.81 -16.02
N TYR A 258 -12.59 15.03 -15.05
CA TYR A 258 -11.36 15.38 -14.34
C TYR A 258 -10.10 15.04 -15.17
N ILE A 259 -10.06 13.87 -15.80
CA ILE A 259 -8.90 13.40 -16.56
C ILE A 259 -8.49 14.35 -17.68
N THR A 260 -9.45 15.06 -18.29
CA THR A 260 -9.14 16.09 -19.29
C THR A 260 -8.12 17.12 -18.81
N LYS A 261 -8.04 17.34 -17.47
CA LYS A 261 -7.16 18.32 -16.83
C LYS A 261 -5.79 17.77 -16.45
N ILE A 262 -5.67 16.47 -16.28
CA ILE A 262 -4.45 15.80 -15.75
C ILE A 262 -3.77 14.84 -16.73
N LYS A 263 -4.42 14.50 -17.84
CA LYS A 263 -3.82 13.61 -18.85
C LYS A 263 -2.50 14.17 -19.35
N LYS A 264 -1.58 13.30 -19.76
CA LYS A 264 -0.35 13.69 -20.47
C LYS A 264 -0.71 14.59 -21.66
N GLY A 265 -0.03 15.71 -21.80
CA GLY A 265 -0.36 16.75 -22.79
C GLY A 265 -1.22 17.91 -22.23
N SER A 266 -1.89 17.76 -21.08
CA SER A 266 -2.54 18.88 -20.39
C SER A 266 -1.52 19.69 -19.58
N PHE A 267 -1.82 20.97 -19.30
CA PHE A 267 -0.93 21.82 -18.51
C PHE A 267 -0.62 21.23 -17.13
N LEU A 268 -1.64 20.84 -16.35
CA LEU A 268 -1.46 20.27 -15.02
C LEU A 268 -0.80 18.91 -15.07
N GLY A 269 -1.20 18.05 -16.02
CA GLY A 269 -0.58 16.74 -16.21
C GLY A 269 0.92 16.87 -16.50
N ASN A 270 1.29 17.69 -17.48
CA ASN A 270 2.69 17.91 -17.83
C ASN A 270 3.52 18.47 -16.66
N LEU A 271 2.93 19.39 -15.87
CA LEU A 271 3.60 19.95 -14.69
C LEU A 271 3.91 18.86 -13.65
N ILE A 272 2.94 17.98 -13.37
CA ILE A 272 3.08 16.90 -12.39
C ILE A 272 4.04 15.82 -12.91
N TYR A 273 3.88 15.39 -14.17
CA TYR A 273 4.82 14.43 -14.77
C TYR A 273 6.25 14.96 -14.78
N LYS A 274 6.46 16.22 -15.16
CA LYS A 274 7.79 16.86 -15.14
C LYS A 274 8.40 16.89 -13.74
N LYS A 275 7.60 17.19 -12.73
CA LYS A 275 8.04 17.25 -11.33
C LYS A 275 8.61 15.91 -10.84
N TYR A 276 7.99 14.79 -11.22
CA TYR A 276 8.35 13.47 -10.70
C TYR A 276 9.24 12.65 -11.63
N LEU A 277 9.06 12.78 -12.95
CA LEU A 277 9.83 11.98 -13.91
C LEU A 277 11.17 12.64 -14.33
N ASN A 278 11.34 13.95 -14.09
CA ASN A 278 12.55 14.66 -14.49
C ASN A 278 13.44 15.12 -13.33
N ASP A 279 13.03 14.91 -12.09
CA ASP A 279 13.80 15.31 -10.90
C ASP A 279 14.58 14.11 -10.31
N GLU A 280 15.81 13.93 -10.83
CA GLU A 280 16.73 12.87 -10.36
C GLU A 280 17.07 13.00 -8.87
N LYS A 281 17.18 14.23 -8.36
CA LYS A 281 17.51 14.46 -6.93
C LYS A 281 16.37 14.03 -6.03
N TRP A 282 15.14 14.28 -6.46
CA TRP A 282 13.96 13.84 -5.74
C TRP A 282 13.88 12.32 -5.67
N LEU A 283 14.12 11.64 -6.81
CA LEU A 283 14.06 10.18 -6.90
C LEU A 283 15.21 9.50 -6.14
N ALA A 284 16.44 10.02 -6.26
CA ALA A 284 17.59 9.54 -5.49
C ALA A 284 17.36 9.70 -3.96
N LYS A 285 16.75 10.81 -3.52
CA LYS A 285 16.40 11.04 -2.12
C LYS A 285 15.36 10.04 -1.60
N ILE A 286 14.48 9.57 -2.47
CA ILE A 286 13.43 8.63 -2.09
C ILE A 286 13.96 7.21 -2.02
N LEU A 287 14.85 6.84 -2.91
CA LEU A 287 15.54 5.54 -2.88
C LEU A 287 16.53 5.44 -1.71
N GLN A 288 17.04 6.58 -1.20
CA GLN A 288 17.76 6.66 0.08
C GLN A 288 16.76 6.63 1.23
N THR A 289 16.25 5.47 1.55
CA THR A 289 15.17 5.27 2.52
C THR A 289 15.69 5.31 3.97
N ASP A 290 15.99 6.49 4.51
CA ASP A 290 16.31 6.72 5.92
C ASP A 290 15.23 6.17 6.90
N ASN A 291 14.00 5.98 6.43
CA ASN A 291 12.88 5.60 7.28
C ASN A 291 12.65 4.09 7.40
N ILE A 292 13.05 3.31 6.40
CA ILE A 292 12.94 1.85 6.44
C ILE A 292 14.03 1.27 7.35
N ASP A 293 15.26 1.77 7.21
CA ASP A 293 16.37 1.37 8.08
C ASP A 293 16.04 1.69 9.54
N LYS A 294 15.48 2.86 9.79
CA LYS A 294 15.05 3.26 11.15
C LYS A 294 13.91 2.39 11.69
N LEU A 295 12.99 1.92 10.84
CA LEU A 295 11.98 0.96 11.26
C LEU A 295 12.61 -0.35 11.72
N TYR A 296 13.62 -0.85 10.99
CA TYR A 296 14.33 -2.06 11.37
C TYR A 296 15.19 -1.89 12.62
N GLU A 297 15.89 -0.76 12.76
CA GLU A 297 16.65 -0.43 13.97
C GLU A 297 15.78 -0.43 15.22
N LEU A 298 14.53 0.01 15.10
CA LEU A 298 13.58 0.09 16.21
C LEU A 298 12.70 -1.15 16.36
N SER A 299 12.77 -2.09 15.43
CA SER A 299 11.84 -3.23 15.37
C SER A 299 11.83 -4.07 16.66
N ASP A 300 13.00 -4.31 17.26
CA ASP A 300 13.09 -5.17 18.44
C ASP A 300 12.44 -4.52 19.67
N ILE A 301 12.58 -3.21 19.84
CA ILE A 301 11.91 -2.47 20.93
C ILE A 301 10.39 -2.49 20.71
N PHE A 302 9.93 -2.25 19.48
CA PHE A 302 8.50 -2.31 19.16
C PHE A 302 7.94 -3.73 19.33
N LYS A 303 8.63 -4.76 18.89
CA LYS A 303 8.25 -6.17 19.09
C LYS A 303 8.13 -6.49 20.58
N HIS A 304 9.14 -6.10 21.37
CA HIS A 304 9.15 -6.35 22.81
C HIS A 304 7.93 -5.75 23.50
N TYR A 305 7.70 -4.43 23.37
CA TYR A 305 6.60 -3.79 24.07
C TYR A 305 5.22 -4.12 23.49
N SER A 306 5.11 -4.33 22.20
CA SER A 306 3.83 -4.71 21.57
C SER A 306 3.36 -6.10 22.03
N SER A 307 4.29 -7.06 22.15
CA SER A 307 3.98 -8.41 22.62
C SER A 307 3.43 -8.41 24.06
N MET A 308 3.93 -7.52 24.93
CA MET A 308 3.42 -7.39 26.32
C MET A 308 1.93 -7.01 26.38
N TYR A 309 1.43 -6.36 25.34
CA TYR A 309 0.04 -5.86 25.29
C TYR A 309 -0.81 -6.55 24.23
N ASN A 310 -0.28 -7.60 23.59
CA ASN A 310 -0.94 -8.36 22.53
C ASN A 310 -1.35 -7.46 21.35
N LEU A 311 -0.43 -6.57 20.91
CA LEU A 311 -0.58 -5.70 19.77
C LEU A 311 0.44 -6.06 18.68
N ASP A 312 0.08 -5.88 17.42
CA ASP A 312 1.00 -6.01 16.30
C ASP A 312 2.06 -4.89 16.34
N TRP A 313 3.35 -5.26 16.32
CA TRP A 313 4.45 -4.31 16.37
C TRP A 313 4.51 -3.41 15.14
N GLN A 314 4.09 -3.89 13.98
CA GLN A 314 4.04 -3.10 12.76
C GLN A 314 2.96 -2.02 12.85
N LEU A 315 1.83 -2.32 13.51
CA LEU A 315 0.79 -1.35 13.81
C LEU A 315 1.29 -0.26 14.76
N THR A 316 1.95 -0.63 15.84
CA THR A 316 2.47 0.33 16.81
C THR A 316 3.62 1.16 16.25
N SER A 317 4.44 0.59 15.36
CA SER A 317 5.43 1.33 14.58
C SER A 317 4.78 2.30 13.59
N ALA A 318 3.68 1.91 12.93
CA ALA A 318 2.91 2.77 12.05
C ALA A 318 2.28 3.95 12.82
N LEU A 319 1.82 3.69 14.04
CA LEU A 319 1.35 4.74 14.96
C LEU A 319 2.48 5.72 15.30
N ALA A 320 3.64 5.23 15.72
CA ALA A 320 4.81 6.06 16.04
C ALA A 320 5.28 6.89 14.83
N TYR A 321 5.21 6.29 13.66
CA TYR A 321 5.50 7.00 12.42
C TYR A 321 4.49 8.13 12.13
N GLN A 322 3.21 7.90 12.38
CA GLN A 322 2.18 8.95 12.27
C GLN A 322 2.41 10.07 13.28
N GLU A 323 2.84 9.77 14.48
CA GLU A 323 3.05 10.73 15.57
C GLU A 323 4.27 11.64 15.36
N SER A 324 5.42 11.07 15.03
CA SER A 324 6.69 11.80 15.03
C SER A 324 7.62 11.54 13.85
N ARG A 325 7.27 10.65 12.93
CA ARG A 325 8.21 10.11 11.92
C ARG A 325 9.35 9.29 12.52
N LEU A 326 9.06 8.59 13.60
CA LEU A 326 10.04 7.85 14.40
C LEU A 326 11.14 8.77 15.01
N ASP A 327 10.82 10.02 15.29
CA ASP A 327 11.74 10.97 15.94
C ASP A 327 11.44 11.10 17.43
N ASN A 328 12.34 10.55 18.25
CA ASN A 328 12.20 10.65 19.72
C ASN A 328 12.46 12.05 20.28
N LYS A 329 13.00 12.98 19.48
CA LYS A 329 13.23 14.37 19.90
C LYS A 329 12.03 15.28 19.61
N ALA A 330 11.00 14.76 18.93
CA ALA A 330 9.82 15.53 18.55
C ALA A 330 9.06 16.03 19.78
N VAL A 331 8.64 17.29 19.72
CA VAL A 331 7.80 17.94 20.75
C VAL A 331 6.66 18.66 20.03
N SER A 332 5.41 18.37 20.39
CA SER A 332 4.25 19.04 19.82
C SER A 332 3.94 20.37 20.51
N HIS A 333 3.15 21.24 19.85
CA HIS A 333 2.64 22.48 20.45
C HIS A 333 1.82 22.27 21.73
N LYS A 334 1.26 21.06 21.91
CA LYS A 334 0.48 20.69 23.11
C LYS A 334 1.35 20.07 24.20
N GLY A 335 2.67 20.00 24.02
CA GLY A 335 3.61 19.43 24.96
C GLY A 335 3.68 17.90 24.97
N ALA A 336 3.16 17.23 23.94
CA ALA A 336 3.42 15.80 23.74
C ALA A 336 4.86 15.60 23.27
N VAL A 337 5.52 14.56 23.76
CA VAL A 337 6.96 14.35 23.56
C VAL A 337 7.27 12.96 23.01
N GLY A 338 8.37 12.88 22.30
CA GLY A 338 9.00 11.63 21.89
C GLY A 338 8.35 10.96 20.68
N ILE A 339 8.84 9.76 20.41
CA ILE A 339 8.52 8.98 19.22
C ILE A 339 7.02 8.65 19.10
N MET A 340 6.33 8.44 20.24
CA MET A 340 4.90 8.12 20.32
C MET A 340 4.05 9.34 20.72
N GLN A 341 4.63 10.54 20.81
CA GLN A 341 3.95 11.79 21.18
C GLN A 341 3.06 11.66 22.42
N VAL A 342 3.65 11.17 23.52
CA VAL A 342 2.95 10.98 24.78
C VAL A 342 2.96 12.27 25.60
N LEU A 343 1.80 12.70 26.11
CA LEU A 343 1.72 13.80 27.06
C LEU A 343 2.30 13.38 28.43
N PRO A 344 3.07 14.23 29.12
CA PRO A 344 3.54 13.93 30.47
C PRO A 344 2.42 13.61 31.46
N SER A 345 1.26 14.22 31.31
CA SER A 345 0.05 13.89 32.10
C SER A 345 -0.48 12.49 31.81
N THR A 346 -0.44 12.05 30.56
CA THR A 346 -0.84 10.69 30.16
C THR A 346 0.14 9.65 30.72
N ALA A 347 1.43 9.92 30.67
CA ALA A 347 2.45 9.04 31.24
C ALA A 347 2.29 8.82 32.75
N LYS A 348 1.91 9.88 33.46
CA LYS A 348 1.66 9.84 34.93
C LYS A 348 0.30 9.29 35.32
N ASP A 349 -0.62 9.11 34.36
CA ASP A 349 -1.95 8.54 34.62
C ASP A 349 -1.80 7.16 35.25
N LYS A 350 -2.70 6.83 36.21
CA LYS A 350 -2.69 5.55 36.95
C LYS A 350 -2.76 4.29 36.06
N HIS A 351 -3.17 4.44 34.81
CA HIS A 351 -3.25 3.33 33.85
C HIS A 351 -2.01 3.19 32.99
N VAL A 352 -1.12 4.20 32.99
CA VAL A 352 0.15 4.18 32.25
C VAL A 352 1.33 4.02 33.20
N GLN A 353 1.55 4.97 34.10
CA GLN A 353 2.59 4.92 35.14
C GLN A 353 3.97 4.56 34.57
N ILE A 354 4.41 5.31 33.58
CA ILE A 354 5.76 5.20 32.99
C ILE A 354 6.49 6.52 33.24
N ASP A 355 7.56 6.44 33.99
CA ASP A 355 8.41 7.58 34.29
C ASP A 355 9.37 7.87 33.13
N ASN A 356 9.91 9.09 33.11
CA ASN A 356 10.95 9.52 32.18
C ASN A 356 10.67 9.17 30.69
N ILE A 357 9.51 9.60 30.19
CA ILE A 357 9.10 9.39 28.79
C ILE A 357 9.95 10.14 27.74
N TYR A 358 11.03 10.79 28.16
CA TYR A 358 11.99 11.44 27.25
C TYR A 358 13.02 10.44 26.68
N THR A 359 13.18 9.26 27.30
CA THR A 359 13.95 8.17 26.69
C THR A 359 13.16 7.48 25.61
N LEU A 360 13.84 6.97 24.60
CA LEU A 360 13.22 6.27 23.48
C LEU A 360 12.36 5.08 23.96
N GLU A 361 12.94 4.24 24.79
CA GLU A 361 12.33 3.02 25.28
C GLU A 361 11.07 3.28 26.12
N ASN A 362 11.17 4.19 27.11
CA ASN A 362 10.03 4.54 27.96
C ASN A 362 8.92 5.25 27.16
N ASN A 363 9.28 6.02 26.14
CA ASN A 363 8.28 6.66 25.28
C ASN A 363 7.48 5.64 24.46
N ILE A 364 8.17 4.67 23.84
CA ILE A 364 7.53 3.57 23.11
C ILE A 364 6.63 2.77 24.07
N HIS A 365 7.16 2.38 25.22
CA HIS A 365 6.38 1.65 26.24
C HIS A 365 5.12 2.42 26.67
N ALA A 366 5.26 3.70 27.01
CA ALA A 366 4.14 4.54 27.47
C ALA A 366 3.05 4.68 26.37
N GLY A 367 3.45 4.89 25.11
CA GLY A 367 2.52 5.02 24.01
C GLY A 367 1.76 3.73 23.72
N ILE A 368 2.45 2.59 23.67
CA ILE A 368 1.84 1.27 23.46
C ILE A 368 0.90 0.90 24.63
N LYS A 369 1.35 1.12 25.86
CA LYS A 369 0.53 0.89 27.07
C LYS A 369 -0.73 1.74 27.08
N TYR A 370 -0.61 3.02 26.69
CA TYR A 370 -1.77 3.91 26.58
C TYR A 370 -2.74 3.44 25.49
N LEU A 371 -2.25 3.05 24.31
CA LEU A 371 -3.09 2.49 23.25
C LEU A 371 -3.84 1.25 23.73
N SER A 372 -3.15 0.32 24.39
CA SER A 372 -3.75 -0.89 24.97
C SER A 372 -4.79 -0.55 26.02
N PHE A 373 -4.53 0.42 26.90
CA PHE A 373 -5.51 0.88 27.89
C PHE A 373 -6.77 1.44 27.23
N VAL A 374 -6.61 2.31 26.23
CA VAL A 374 -7.74 2.88 25.48
C VAL A 374 -8.56 1.79 24.80
N HIS A 375 -7.90 0.83 24.15
CA HIS A 375 -8.53 -0.32 23.52
C HIS A 375 -9.37 -1.11 24.55
N LYS A 376 -8.74 -1.68 25.58
CA LYS A 376 -9.37 -2.56 26.57
C LYS A 376 -10.49 -1.86 27.35
N ARG A 377 -10.29 -0.57 27.68
CA ARG A 377 -11.26 0.17 28.51
C ARG A 377 -12.51 0.60 27.76
N TYR A 378 -12.38 0.99 26.49
CA TYR A 378 -13.45 1.69 25.79
C TYR A 378 -14.01 0.94 24.59
N PHE A 379 -13.21 0.09 23.92
CA PHE A 379 -13.58 -0.48 22.63
C PHE A 379 -13.51 -2.00 22.55
N ASP A 380 -12.91 -2.67 23.51
CA ASP A 380 -12.96 -4.14 23.65
C ASP A 380 -14.37 -4.56 24.09
N LYS A 381 -15.25 -4.68 23.11
CA LYS A 381 -16.66 -4.97 23.26
C LYS A 381 -17.10 -6.00 22.22
N PRO A 382 -17.87 -7.02 22.59
CA PRO A 382 -18.27 -8.09 21.67
C PRO A 382 -19.08 -7.62 20.46
N GLU A 383 -19.77 -6.48 20.57
CA GLU A 383 -20.53 -5.87 19.49
C GLU A 383 -19.67 -5.11 18.47
N ILE A 384 -18.37 -4.92 18.73
CA ILE A 384 -17.42 -4.23 17.86
C ILE A 384 -16.43 -5.27 17.34
N SER A 385 -16.30 -5.41 16.02
CA SER A 385 -15.28 -6.31 15.45
C SER A 385 -13.86 -5.88 15.82
N ALA A 386 -12.92 -6.81 15.89
CA ALA A 386 -11.54 -6.57 16.29
C ALA A 386 -10.89 -5.39 15.54
N ASP A 387 -11.08 -5.31 14.21
CA ASP A 387 -10.58 -4.20 13.42
C ASP A 387 -11.17 -2.86 13.84
N ASN A 388 -12.48 -2.81 14.05
CA ASN A 388 -13.14 -1.57 14.45
C ASN A 388 -12.77 -1.16 15.88
N GLN A 389 -12.50 -2.12 16.77
CA GLN A 389 -11.95 -1.83 18.09
C GLN A 389 -10.61 -1.10 17.97
N LEU A 390 -9.73 -1.53 17.04
CA LEU A 390 -8.45 -0.86 16.79
C LEU A 390 -8.63 0.50 16.13
N TYR A 391 -9.50 0.63 15.11
CA TYR A 391 -9.77 1.92 14.46
C TYR A 391 -10.31 2.95 15.46
N PHE A 392 -11.23 2.56 16.32
CA PHE A 392 -11.72 3.44 17.38
C PHE A 392 -10.63 3.79 18.39
N SER A 393 -9.75 2.85 18.72
CA SER A 393 -8.64 3.08 19.65
C SER A 393 -7.62 4.07 19.07
N LEU A 394 -7.28 3.94 17.80
CA LEU A 394 -6.42 4.89 17.09
C LEU A 394 -7.07 6.29 17.03
N ALA A 395 -8.34 6.37 16.65
CA ALA A 395 -9.07 7.64 16.64
C ALA A 395 -9.12 8.28 18.03
N ALA A 396 -9.26 7.47 19.08
CA ALA A 396 -9.31 7.92 20.46
C ALA A 396 -7.91 8.29 21.00
N TYR A 397 -6.85 7.66 20.53
CA TYR A 397 -5.48 8.06 20.84
C TYR A 397 -5.23 9.52 20.43
N ASN A 398 -5.65 9.88 19.21
CA ASN A 398 -5.53 11.24 18.67
C ASN A 398 -6.53 12.23 19.29
N ALA A 399 -7.83 11.93 19.24
CA ALA A 399 -8.89 12.89 19.58
C ALA A 399 -9.38 12.81 21.02
N GLY A 400 -9.03 11.77 21.74
CA GLY A 400 -9.51 11.45 23.06
C GLY A 400 -10.76 10.56 23.09
N PRO A 401 -10.85 9.57 24.00
CA PRO A 401 -11.90 8.56 24.00
C PRO A 401 -13.31 9.14 24.24
N ALA A 402 -13.44 10.22 24.99
CA ALA A 402 -14.73 10.86 25.24
C ALA A 402 -15.37 11.41 23.96
N LYS A 403 -14.56 12.02 23.08
CA LYS A 403 -15.05 12.54 21.78
C LYS A 403 -15.50 11.40 20.87
N ILE A 404 -14.72 10.32 20.78
CA ILE A 404 -15.06 9.17 19.93
C ILE A 404 -16.34 8.49 20.41
N ARG A 405 -16.52 8.31 21.71
CA ARG A 405 -17.77 7.79 22.26
C ARG A 405 -18.99 8.66 21.90
N ARG A 406 -18.83 9.99 21.97
CA ARG A 406 -19.89 10.93 21.61
C ARG A 406 -20.29 10.82 20.12
N ILE A 407 -19.33 10.71 19.22
CA ILE A 407 -19.65 10.61 17.78
C ILE A 407 -20.20 9.24 17.41
N ARG A 408 -19.83 8.16 18.11
CA ARG A 408 -20.48 6.85 17.95
C ARG A 408 -21.99 6.94 18.24
N LYS A 409 -22.36 7.62 19.34
CA LYS A 409 -23.78 7.87 19.66
C LYS A 409 -24.46 8.69 18.56
N LYS A 410 -23.80 9.75 18.05
CA LYS A 410 -24.34 10.55 16.93
C LYS A 410 -24.49 9.76 15.63
N ALA A 411 -23.59 8.81 15.36
CA ALA A 411 -23.73 7.92 14.22
C ALA A 411 -25.01 7.08 14.33
N GLN A 412 -25.28 6.50 15.50
CA GLN A 412 -26.50 5.75 15.76
C GLN A 412 -27.76 6.62 15.59
N GLU A 413 -27.75 7.85 16.11
CA GLU A 413 -28.87 8.80 16.01
C GLU A 413 -29.16 9.20 14.54
N GLN A 414 -28.17 9.10 13.64
CA GLN A 414 -28.30 9.44 12.21
C GLN A 414 -28.41 8.19 11.30
N GLY A 415 -28.67 7.01 11.88
CA GLY A 415 -28.91 5.78 11.14
C GLY A 415 -27.64 5.09 10.61
N TYR A 416 -26.44 5.48 11.10
CA TYR A 416 -25.19 4.81 10.81
C TYR A 416 -24.87 3.77 11.89
N ASP A 417 -24.06 2.76 11.52
CA ASP A 417 -23.61 1.75 12.47
C ASP A 417 -22.58 2.35 13.46
N PRO A 418 -22.90 2.44 14.77
CA PRO A 418 -21.99 3.01 15.77
C PRO A 418 -20.78 2.11 16.06
N ASN A 419 -20.79 0.86 15.60
CA ASN A 419 -19.75 -0.12 15.83
C ASN A 419 -18.80 -0.28 14.63
N VAL A 420 -19.01 0.49 13.57
CA VAL A 420 -18.18 0.49 12.37
C VAL A 420 -17.57 1.88 12.17
N TRP A 421 -16.22 1.94 12.07
CA TRP A 421 -15.52 3.20 11.84
C TRP A 421 -15.71 3.72 10.43
N PHE A 422 -15.22 2.97 9.43
CA PHE A 422 -15.23 3.40 8.05
C PHE A 422 -16.64 3.48 7.45
N ASN A 423 -16.92 4.56 6.73
CA ASN A 423 -18.23 4.88 6.11
C ASN A 423 -19.40 5.03 7.11
N ASN A 424 -19.14 5.02 8.41
CA ASN A 424 -20.14 5.18 9.47
C ASN A 424 -19.70 6.26 10.48
N VAL A 425 -19.01 5.89 11.56
CA VAL A 425 -18.60 6.84 12.61
C VAL A 425 -17.58 7.86 12.08
N GLU A 426 -16.76 7.49 11.12
CA GLU A 426 -15.84 8.37 10.42
C GLU A 426 -16.56 9.60 9.82
N LEU A 427 -17.72 9.41 9.20
CA LEU A 427 -18.52 10.51 8.63
C LEU A 427 -18.97 11.50 9.72
N MET A 428 -19.27 10.98 10.90
CA MET A 428 -19.62 11.81 12.05
C MET A 428 -18.38 12.52 12.63
N ALA A 429 -17.20 11.88 12.56
CA ALA A 429 -15.96 12.55 12.94
C ALA A 429 -15.64 13.72 12.02
N LEU A 430 -15.78 13.54 10.70
CA LEU A 430 -15.65 14.61 9.70
C LEU A 430 -16.59 15.79 10.00
N LYS A 431 -17.85 15.49 10.33
CA LYS A 431 -18.91 16.49 10.52
C LYS A 431 -18.81 17.23 11.85
N TYR A 432 -18.46 16.54 12.94
CA TYR A 432 -18.61 17.05 14.32
C TYR A 432 -17.30 17.22 15.10
N ILE A 433 -16.18 16.73 14.58
CA ILE A 433 -14.86 16.95 15.18
C ILE A 433 -13.98 17.73 14.21
N SER A 434 -13.36 17.03 13.26
CA SER A 434 -12.50 17.57 12.20
C SER A 434 -12.07 16.46 11.25
N LYS A 435 -11.31 16.81 10.19
CA LYS A 435 -10.63 15.86 9.32
C LYS A 435 -9.48 15.12 10.02
N GLU A 436 -8.95 15.66 11.12
CA GLU A 436 -7.72 15.18 11.77
C GLU A 436 -7.82 13.71 12.21
N PRO A 437 -8.78 13.28 13.07
CA PRO A 437 -8.87 11.88 13.49
C PRO A 437 -9.18 10.92 12.34
N VAL A 438 -9.86 11.39 11.29
CA VAL A 438 -10.15 10.59 10.11
C VAL A 438 -8.89 10.31 9.29
N HIS A 439 -8.13 11.36 9.00
CA HIS A 439 -6.85 11.23 8.31
C HIS A 439 -5.84 10.44 9.16
N TYR A 440 -5.90 10.60 10.48
CA TYR A 440 -5.03 9.89 11.41
C TYR A 440 -5.20 8.37 11.31
N VAL A 441 -6.43 7.87 11.44
CA VAL A 441 -6.74 6.43 11.32
C VAL A 441 -6.39 5.93 9.91
N SER A 442 -6.78 6.67 8.88
CA SER A 442 -6.50 6.30 7.48
C SER A 442 -5.00 6.25 7.17
N ASN A 443 -4.21 7.16 7.73
CA ASN A 443 -2.76 7.18 7.54
C ASN A 443 -2.08 5.99 8.24
N ILE A 444 -2.41 5.74 9.52
CA ILE A 444 -1.83 4.63 10.27
C ILE A 444 -2.14 3.30 9.60
N SER A 445 -3.37 3.10 9.16
CA SER A 445 -3.75 1.88 8.44
C SER A 445 -2.95 1.71 7.15
N ARG A 446 -2.66 2.80 6.43
CA ARG A 446 -1.77 2.78 5.24
C ARG A 446 -0.34 2.41 5.59
N TYR A 447 0.25 3.05 6.62
CA TYR A 447 1.62 2.73 7.05
C TYR A 447 1.74 1.29 7.53
N TYR A 448 0.73 0.80 8.21
CA TYR A 448 0.69 -0.58 8.66
C TYR A 448 0.74 -1.57 7.50
N VAL A 449 -0.07 -1.36 6.45
CA VAL A 449 -0.03 -2.19 5.23
C VAL A 449 1.35 -2.13 4.58
N ILE A 450 1.92 -0.93 4.45
CA ILE A 450 3.26 -0.71 3.89
C ILE A 450 4.32 -1.47 4.71
N TYR A 451 4.28 -1.35 6.04
CA TYR A 451 5.25 -2.01 6.91
C TYR A 451 5.14 -3.53 6.85
N LYS A 452 3.92 -4.08 6.78
CA LYS A 452 3.73 -5.52 6.56
C LYS A 452 4.36 -5.98 5.24
N GLN A 453 4.10 -5.28 4.15
CA GLN A 453 4.67 -5.62 2.84
C GLN A 453 6.20 -5.55 2.84
N ILE A 454 6.78 -4.49 3.39
CA ILE A 454 8.24 -4.33 3.49
C ILE A 454 8.89 -5.47 4.30
N VAL A 455 8.29 -5.82 5.44
CA VAL A 455 8.80 -6.90 6.29
C VAL A 455 8.72 -8.24 5.59
N GLN A 456 7.58 -8.55 4.94
CA GLN A 456 7.42 -9.76 4.14
C GLN A 456 8.47 -9.87 3.02
N LEU A 457 8.70 -8.78 2.28
CA LEU A 457 9.71 -8.74 1.22
C LEU A 457 11.10 -9.05 1.74
N LYS A 458 11.48 -8.45 2.87
CA LYS A 458 12.78 -8.71 3.48
C LYS A 458 12.93 -10.16 3.92
N GLU A 459 11.92 -10.70 4.57
CA GLU A 459 11.92 -12.10 5.02
C GLU A 459 12.04 -13.08 3.85
N GLN A 460 11.32 -12.84 2.75
CA GLN A 460 11.43 -13.63 1.52
C GLN A 460 12.83 -13.51 0.89
N LYS A 461 13.41 -12.32 0.86
CA LYS A 461 14.77 -12.08 0.35
C LYS A 461 15.82 -12.80 1.20
N GLU A 462 15.69 -12.78 2.52
CA GLU A 462 16.58 -13.49 3.45
C GLU A 462 16.46 -15.00 3.31
N GLN A 463 15.24 -15.53 3.16
CA GLN A 463 15.00 -16.96 2.92
C GLN A 463 15.60 -17.44 1.59
N ARG A 464 15.45 -16.64 0.52
CA ARG A 464 16.04 -16.95 -0.79
C ARG A 464 17.57 -16.94 -0.75
N ASN A 465 18.17 -15.95 -0.07
CA ASN A 465 19.61 -15.88 0.09
C ASN A 465 20.16 -17.06 0.92
N ALA A 466 19.41 -17.54 1.90
CA ALA A 466 19.77 -18.73 2.68
C ALA A 466 19.67 -20.00 1.84
N LEU A 467 18.62 -20.14 0.99
CA LEU A 467 18.49 -21.27 0.08
C LEU A 467 19.62 -21.31 -0.96
N ASN A 468 19.94 -20.17 -1.57
CA ASN A 468 21.01 -20.06 -2.55
C ASN A 468 22.39 -20.37 -1.95
N LYS A 469 22.66 -19.96 -0.71
CA LYS A 469 23.88 -20.37 0.01
C LYS A 469 23.92 -21.87 0.24
N ALA A 470 22.81 -22.48 0.64
CA ALA A 470 22.75 -23.92 0.88
C ALA A 470 22.94 -24.76 -0.41
N THR A 471 22.44 -24.26 -1.56
CA THR A 471 22.69 -24.95 -2.85
C THR A 471 24.12 -24.79 -3.35
N PHE A 472 24.78 -23.65 -3.11
CA PHE A 472 26.21 -23.49 -3.46
C PHE A 472 27.14 -24.30 -2.62
N ASP A 473 26.80 -24.62 -1.37
CA ASP A 473 27.65 -25.51 -0.50
C ASP A 473 27.50 -26.99 -0.86
N PHE A 474 26.43 -27.41 -1.55
CA PHE A 474 26.28 -28.81 -2.01
C PHE A 474 27.03 -29.12 -3.31
N ASP A 475 27.37 -28.11 -4.13
CA ASP A 475 28.16 -28.32 -5.37
C ASP A 475 29.66 -28.33 -5.14
N ASN A 476 30.15 -28.21 -3.88
CA ASN A 476 31.54 -28.21 -3.50
C ASN A 476 31.93 -29.43 -2.58
N ILE A 477 31.09 -30.47 -2.50
CA ILE A 477 31.39 -31.75 -1.87
C ILE A 477 31.32 -32.86 -2.93
#